data_7a74d306feeaa4218ed616afd17d6700
#
_entry.id   7a74d306feeaa4218ed616afd17d6700
#
_cell.length_a   1.000
_cell.length_b   1.000
_cell.length_c   1.000
_cell.angle_alpha   90.00
_cell.angle_beta   90.00
_cell.angle_gamma   90.00
#
_symmetry.space_group_name_H-M   'P 1'
#
loop_
_entity.id
_entity.type
_entity.pdbx_description
1 polymer ?
#
loop_
_entity_poly.entity_id
_entity_poly.type
_entity_poly.pdbx_seq_one_letter_code
_entity_poly.pdbx_strand_id
1 'polypeptide(L)'
;MLLNTRGFVVGIAVAAAVAVCQPASAQNKPLPTGPVVVFPAVVDGAGDSSKSVSAAVVEALRARLKGIGASVVVYSGKLPSMLRAREEQMFSKDVVDNGPADDRDAAKKMSVNIGATEFVQVFVDSYKFDTGSRTASFNLNVNRYLSATGAPVGTVNFKQQGIAATGTATKLQEAEAVSRAMTVGAEQSISGLYPASTIVENAKPAKSSKKKGNNWIKPAFILGLLGLYSGSR
;
A
#
# COMPACT_ATOMS: atom_id res chain seq x y z
N MET A 1 47.79 -60.14 39.17
CA MET A 1 46.37 -59.81 39.35
C MET A 1 46.09 -58.61 38.48
N LEU A 2 45.57 -58.87 37.27
CA LEU A 2 45.36 -57.87 36.22
C LEU A 2 43.89 -57.54 36.16
N LEU A 3 43.50 -56.29 36.48
CA LEU A 3 42.14 -55.78 36.30
C LEU A 3 42.06 -55.06 34.95
N ASN A 4 41.20 -55.60 34.10
CA ASN A 4 40.90 -55.17 32.77
C ASN A 4 39.67 -54.24 32.82
N THR A 5 39.86 -52.95 32.71
CA THR A 5 38.75 -51.95 32.64
C THR A 5 38.41 -51.66 31.17
N ARG A 6 37.35 -52.28 30.69
CA ARG A 6 36.75 -52.00 29.41
C ARG A 6 35.96 -50.66 29.48
N GLY A 7 36.50 -49.65 28.81
CA GLY A 7 35.81 -48.39 28.60
C GLY A 7 34.66 -48.54 27.59
N PHE A 8 33.45 -48.20 28.06
CA PHE A 8 32.26 -48.18 27.25
C PHE A 8 32.12 -46.78 26.62
N VAL A 9 32.33 -46.66 25.33
CA VAL A 9 32.12 -45.41 24.58
C VAL A 9 30.67 -45.38 24.17
N VAL A 10 29.90 -44.52 24.84
CA VAL A 10 28.52 -44.24 24.45
C VAL A 10 28.56 -43.15 23.38
N GLY A 11 28.34 -43.55 22.15
CA GLY A 11 28.16 -42.62 21.01
C GLY A 11 26.77 -41.99 21.09
N ILE A 12 26.71 -40.69 21.40
CA ILE A 12 25.47 -39.90 21.30
C ILE A 12 25.32 -39.47 19.84
N ALA A 13 24.43 -40.12 19.08
CA ALA A 13 24.02 -39.69 17.78
C ALA A 13 23.06 -38.48 17.94
N VAL A 14 23.55 -37.27 17.68
CA VAL A 14 22.72 -36.09 17.58
C VAL A 14 22.05 -36.10 16.20
N ALA A 15 20.80 -36.53 16.15
CA ALA A 15 19.97 -36.39 14.97
C ALA A 15 19.56 -34.91 14.85
N ALA A 16 20.25 -34.16 13.97
CA ALA A 16 19.83 -32.82 13.59
C ALA A 16 18.57 -32.92 12.73
N ALA A 17 17.41 -32.68 13.34
CA ALA A 17 16.16 -32.50 12.61
C ALA A 17 16.24 -31.17 11.86
N VAL A 18 16.60 -31.24 10.58
CA VAL A 18 16.46 -30.11 9.64
C VAL A 18 14.96 -29.92 9.41
N ALA A 19 14.38 -28.99 10.15
CA ALA A 19 13.04 -28.51 9.84
C ALA A 19 13.11 -27.79 8.47
N VAL A 20 12.74 -28.50 7.42
CA VAL A 20 12.49 -27.90 6.10
C VAL A 20 11.26 -27.02 6.27
N CYS A 21 11.46 -25.73 6.50
CA CYS A 21 10.42 -24.73 6.31
C CYS A 21 10.03 -24.79 4.84
N GLN A 22 8.97 -25.55 4.53
CA GLN A 22 8.32 -25.46 3.23
C GLN A 22 7.83 -24.02 3.10
N PRO A 23 8.25 -23.27 2.07
CA PRO A 23 7.66 -21.98 1.79
C PRO A 23 6.17 -22.24 1.60
N ALA A 24 5.33 -21.60 2.42
CA ALA A 24 3.89 -21.63 2.24
C ALA A 24 3.65 -21.32 0.76
N SER A 25 3.02 -22.25 0.05
CA SER A 25 2.71 -22.12 -1.37
C SER A 25 2.11 -20.75 -1.56
N ALA A 26 2.83 -19.85 -2.23
CA ALA A 26 2.30 -18.56 -2.64
C ALA A 26 1.11 -18.87 -3.55
N GLN A 27 -0.08 -18.91 -2.96
CA GLN A 27 -1.29 -19.05 -3.75
C GLN A 27 -1.30 -17.87 -4.70
N ASN A 28 -1.18 -18.16 -6.00
CA ASN A 28 -1.29 -17.18 -7.06
C ASN A 28 -2.67 -16.52 -6.93
N LYS A 29 -2.74 -15.44 -6.13
CA LYS A 29 -3.97 -14.67 -5.99
C LYS A 29 -4.14 -13.89 -7.29
N PRO A 30 -5.17 -14.16 -8.07
CA PRO A 30 -5.35 -13.53 -9.38
C PRO A 30 -5.49 -12.01 -9.23
N LEU A 31 -5.14 -11.29 -10.29
CA LEU A 31 -5.48 -9.87 -10.43
C LEU A 31 -6.99 -9.68 -10.21
N PRO A 32 -7.41 -8.51 -9.72
CA PRO A 32 -8.84 -8.22 -9.55
C PRO A 32 -9.54 -8.33 -10.90
N THR A 33 -10.66 -9.05 -10.94
CA THR A 33 -11.46 -9.23 -12.14
C THR A 33 -12.36 -8.04 -12.48
N GLY A 34 -12.39 -7.03 -11.60
CA GLY A 34 -13.18 -5.82 -11.76
C GLY A 34 -12.59 -4.63 -10.99
N PRO A 35 -13.37 -3.54 -10.85
CA PRO A 35 -12.88 -2.34 -10.17
C PRO A 35 -12.57 -2.60 -8.70
N VAL A 36 -11.46 -2.01 -8.24
CA VAL A 36 -11.04 -1.98 -6.83
C VAL A 36 -11.29 -0.59 -6.29
N VAL A 37 -12.05 -0.46 -5.21
CA VAL A 37 -12.17 0.83 -4.52
C VAL A 37 -11.14 0.94 -3.41
N VAL A 38 -10.43 2.08 -3.37
CA VAL A 38 -9.50 2.41 -2.27
C VAL A 38 -10.17 3.48 -1.42
N PHE A 39 -10.42 3.17 -0.16
CA PHE A 39 -10.99 4.10 0.81
C PHE A 39 -9.93 5.05 1.37
N PRO A 40 -10.33 6.21 1.94
CA PRO A 40 -9.42 7.09 2.66
C PRO A 40 -8.68 6.31 3.75
N ALA A 41 -7.39 6.57 3.88
CA ALA A 41 -6.62 5.94 4.94
C ALA A 41 -6.99 6.52 6.31
N VAL A 42 -7.20 5.65 7.29
CA VAL A 42 -7.34 6.03 8.70
C VAL A 42 -5.93 6.29 9.23
N VAL A 43 -5.69 7.48 9.74
CA VAL A 43 -4.36 7.90 10.18
C VAL A 43 -4.38 8.22 11.67
N ASP A 44 -3.61 7.48 12.45
CA ASP A 44 -3.42 7.71 13.88
C ASP A 44 -2.10 8.45 14.15
N GLY A 45 -2.17 9.46 15.01
CA GLY A 45 -1.02 10.23 15.46
C GLY A 45 -0.61 11.42 14.58
N ALA A 46 -1.28 11.67 13.44
CA ALA A 46 -0.89 12.74 12.52
C ALA A 46 -1.55 14.12 12.83
N GLY A 47 -2.49 14.19 13.76
CA GLY A 47 -3.18 15.46 14.09
C GLY A 47 -3.74 16.15 12.83
N ASP A 48 -3.39 17.42 12.63
CA ASP A 48 -3.84 18.25 11.51
C ASP A 48 -3.34 17.72 10.14
N SER A 49 -2.25 16.97 10.12
CA SER A 49 -1.70 16.37 8.89
C SER A 49 -2.45 15.12 8.42
N SER A 50 -3.42 14.59 9.18
CA SER A 50 -4.11 13.31 8.87
C SER A 50 -4.68 13.25 7.46
N LYS A 51 -5.31 14.34 7.00
CA LYS A 51 -5.91 14.39 5.66
C LYS A 51 -4.85 14.35 4.55
N SER A 52 -3.74 15.07 4.73
CA SER A 52 -2.65 15.12 3.74
C SER A 52 -1.91 13.79 3.68
N VAL A 53 -1.65 13.16 4.82
CA VAL A 53 -1.05 11.83 4.92
C VAL A 53 -1.96 10.79 4.27
N SER A 54 -3.26 10.77 4.61
CA SER A 54 -4.25 9.88 4.00
C SER A 54 -4.27 10.01 2.48
N ALA A 55 -4.32 11.25 1.96
CA ALA A 55 -4.33 11.49 0.51
C ALA A 55 -3.06 10.99 -0.17
N ALA A 56 -1.89 11.21 0.42
CA ALA A 56 -0.61 10.74 -0.13
C ALA A 56 -0.54 9.20 -0.17
N VAL A 57 -1.00 8.55 0.90
CA VAL A 57 -1.04 7.09 0.99
C VAL A 57 -1.98 6.48 -0.06
N VAL A 58 -3.21 7.01 -0.16
CA VAL A 58 -4.20 6.54 -1.14
C VAL A 58 -3.71 6.73 -2.57
N GLU A 59 -3.10 7.87 -2.89
CA GLU A 59 -2.59 8.13 -4.25
C GLU A 59 -1.43 7.21 -4.61
N ALA A 60 -0.51 6.93 -3.68
CA ALA A 60 0.58 5.99 -3.92
C ALA A 60 0.05 4.56 -4.18
N LEU A 61 -0.90 4.09 -3.38
CA LEU A 61 -1.53 2.78 -3.59
C LEU A 61 -2.30 2.73 -4.91
N ARG A 62 -3.06 3.78 -5.23
CA ARG A 62 -3.76 3.92 -6.52
C ARG A 62 -2.80 3.82 -7.70
N ALA A 63 -1.71 4.58 -7.66
CA ALA A 63 -0.70 4.56 -8.73
C ALA A 63 -0.12 3.16 -8.92
N ARG A 64 0.20 2.47 -7.82
CA ARG A 64 0.76 1.11 -7.89
C ARG A 64 -0.26 0.08 -8.35
N LEU A 65 -1.51 0.13 -7.88
CA LEU A 65 -2.60 -0.73 -8.37
C LEU A 65 -2.84 -0.56 -9.87
N LYS A 66 -2.84 0.68 -10.37
CA LYS A 66 -2.90 0.94 -11.81
C LYS A 66 -1.69 0.38 -12.55
N GLY A 67 -0.51 0.44 -11.95
CA GLY A 67 0.73 -0.11 -12.52
C GLY A 67 0.67 -1.62 -12.76
N ILE A 68 -0.12 -2.37 -11.97
CA ILE A 68 -0.37 -3.81 -12.18
C ILE A 68 -1.60 -4.09 -13.06
N GLY A 69 -2.22 -3.08 -13.67
CA GLY A 69 -3.36 -3.21 -14.57
C GLY A 69 -4.73 -3.24 -13.88
N ALA A 70 -4.82 -2.97 -12.57
CA ALA A 70 -6.10 -2.91 -11.88
C ALA A 70 -6.92 -1.66 -12.29
N SER A 71 -8.23 -1.84 -12.46
CA SER A 71 -9.17 -0.71 -12.54
C SER A 71 -9.40 -0.17 -11.13
N VAL A 72 -9.02 1.08 -10.87
CA VAL A 72 -9.04 1.64 -9.51
C VAL A 72 -9.99 2.83 -9.42
N VAL A 73 -10.89 2.77 -8.44
CA VAL A 73 -11.75 3.87 -8.02
C VAL A 73 -11.23 4.39 -6.69
N VAL A 74 -10.84 5.66 -6.62
CA VAL A 74 -10.58 6.32 -5.34
C VAL A 74 -11.90 6.78 -4.76
N TYR A 75 -12.17 6.40 -3.51
CA TYR A 75 -13.38 6.81 -2.83
C TYR A 75 -13.50 8.32 -2.74
N SER A 76 -14.70 8.81 -2.99
CA SER A 76 -15.09 10.19 -2.75
C SER A 76 -16.59 10.25 -2.46
N GLY A 77 -17.02 10.99 -1.45
CA GLY A 77 -18.41 11.24 -1.16
C GLY A 77 -19.16 11.97 -2.30
N LYS A 78 -18.42 12.49 -3.29
CA LYS A 78 -18.97 13.15 -4.50
C LYS A 78 -19.25 12.18 -5.64
N LEU A 79 -18.94 10.89 -5.50
CA LEU A 79 -19.30 9.89 -6.51
C LEU A 79 -20.84 9.86 -6.68
N PRO A 80 -21.37 9.78 -7.91
CA PRO A 80 -22.82 9.80 -8.16
C PRO A 80 -23.58 8.73 -7.36
N SER A 81 -22.99 7.53 -7.21
CA SER A 81 -23.56 6.46 -6.39
C SER A 81 -23.63 6.82 -4.91
N MET A 82 -22.61 7.52 -4.39
CA MET A 82 -22.58 7.95 -2.99
C MET A 82 -23.53 9.09 -2.71
N LEU A 83 -23.68 10.04 -3.64
CA LEU A 83 -24.68 11.11 -3.54
C LEU A 83 -26.08 10.52 -3.49
N ARG A 84 -26.42 9.56 -4.37
CA ARG A 84 -27.69 8.85 -4.35
C ARG A 84 -27.90 8.09 -3.04
N ALA A 85 -26.91 7.34 -2.59
CA ALA A 85 -26.99 6.59 -1.33
C ALA A 85 -27.23 7.50 -0.11
N ARG A 86 -26.71 8.73 -0.15
CA ARG A 86 -26.99 9.75 0.87
C ARG A 86 -28.43 10.25 0.78
N GLU A 87 -28.93 10.53 -0.41
CA GLU A 87 -30.32 10.95 -0.63
C GLU A 87 -31.32 9.87 -0.18
N GLU A 88 -31.00 8.60 -0.45
CA GLU A 88 -31.77 7.43 -0.03
C GLU A 88 -31.56 7.06 1.45
N GLN A 89 -30.77 7.84 2.19
CA GLN A 89 -30.45 7.64 3.62
C GLN A 89 -29.82 6.28 3.95
N MET A 90 -29.15 5.65 2.96
CA MET A 90 -28.43 4.38 3.17
C MET A 90 -27.22 4.54 4.10
N PHE A 91 -26.61 5.73 4.10
CA PHE A 91 -25.48 6.09 4.95
C PHE A 91 -25.66 7.49 5.53
N SER A 92 -25.11 7.71 6.71
CA SER A 92 -25.07 9.04 7.29
C SER A 92 -24.20 9.98 6.44
N LYS A 93 -24.46 11.27 6.53
CA LYS A 93 -23.69 12.29 5.81
C LYS A 93 -22.19 12.19 6.14
N ASP A 94 -21.86 12.00 7.40
CA ASP A 94 -20.48 11.92 7.86
C ASP A 94 -19.74 10.74 7.22
N VAL A 95 -20.35 9.56 7.19
CA VAL A 95 -19.80 8.35 6.55
C VAL A 95 -19.64 8.54 5.04
N VAL A 96 -20.57 9.26 4.38
CA VAL A 96 -20.43 9.58 2.95
C VAL A 96 -19.30 10.57 2.71
N ASP A 97 -19.16 11.60 3.53
CA ASP A 97 -18.17 12.65 3.31
C ASP A 97 -16.74 12.18 3.63
N ASN A 98 -16.54 11.37 4.68
CA ASN A 98 -15.24 10.97 5.18
C ASN A 98 -14.84 9.52 4.82
N GLY A 99 -15.77 8.71 4.31
CA GLY A 99 -15.58 7.28 4.09
C GLY A 99 -15.91 6.43 5.32
N PRO A 100 -15.78 5.11 5.20
CA PRO A 100 -16.23 4.15 6.21
C PRO A 100 -15.29 4.03 7.43
N ALA A 101 -14.18 4.77 7.46
CA ALA A 101 -13.13 4.65 8.48
C ALA A 101 -12.69 3.18 8.69
N ASP A 102 -12.82 2.63 9.89
CA ASP A 102 -12.53 1.26 10.27
C ASP A 102 -13.73 0.30 10.16
N ASP A 103 -14.92 0.84 9.86
CA ASP A 103 -16.13 0.04 9.69
C ASP A 103 -16.11 -0.77 8.38
N ARG A 104 -15.77 -2.06 8.50
CA ARG A 104 -15.71 -2.97 7.37
C ARG A 104 -17.07 -3.23 6.73
N ASP A 105 -18.16 -3.24 7.51
CA ASP A 105 -19.49 -3.50 6.97
C ASP A 105 -20.02 -2.30 6.18
N ALA A 106 -19.74 -1.08 6.65
CA ALA A 106 -19.97 0.13 5.88
C ALA A 106 -19.12 0.15 4.59
N ALA A 107 -17.83 -0.18 4.69
CA ALA A 107 -16.93 -0.27 3.54
C ALA A 107 -17.43 -1.27 2.49
N LYS A 108 -17.88 -2.45 2.92
CA LYS A 108 -18.50 -3.46 2.05
C LYS A 108 -19.72 -2.91 1.33
N LYS A 109 -20.70 -2.34 2.06
CA LYS A 109 -21.93 -1.79 1.48
C LYS A 109 -21.62 -0.68 0.48
N MET A 110 -20.69 0.23 0.82
CA MET A 110 -20.26 1.31 -0.05
C MET A 110 -19.57 0.78 -1.30
N SER A 111 -18.69 -0.21 -1.18
CA SER A 111 -17.98 -0.80 -2.33
C SER A 111 -18.93 -1.47 -3.32
N VAL A 112 -19.96 -2.16 -2.82
CA VAL A 112 -21.04 -2.73 -3.66
C VAL A 112 -21.81 -1.62 -4.37
N ASN A 113 -22.17 -0.54 -3.66
CA ASN A 113 -22.90 0.57 -4.24
C ASN A 113 -22.10 1.34 -5.30
N ILE A 114 -20.76 1.37 -5.17
CA ILE A 114 -19.84 1.93 -6.17
C ILE A 114 -19.70 0.99 -7.39
N GLY A 115 -20.08 -0.27 -7.27
CA GLY A 115 -19.89 -1.29 -8.31
C GLY A 115 -18.48 -1.89 -8.33
N ALA A 116 -17.76 -1.82 -7.21
CA ALA A 116 -16.45 -2.42 -7.08
C ALA A 116 -16.55 -3.92 -6.76
N THR A 117 -15.63 -4.73 -7.29
CA THR A 117 -15.52 -6.15 -6.96
C THR A 117 -14.70 -6.39 -5.69
N GLU A 118 -13.81 -5.48 -5.38
CA GLU A 118 -12.94 -5.51 -4.22
C GLU A 118 -12.82 -4.14 -3.58
N PHE A 119 -12.47 -4.13 -2.31
CA PHE A 119 -12.12 -2.88 -1.62
C PHE A 119 -10.87 -3.04 -0.78
N VAL A 120 -10.18 -1.91 -0.61
CA VAL A 120 -8.97 -1.79 0.18
C VAL A 120 -9.21 -0.77 1.29
N GLN A 121 -9.03 -1.22 2.54
CA GLN A 121 -8.95 -0.35 3.72
C GLN A 121 -7.50 -0.20 4.13
N VAL A 122 -7.13 1.01 4.51
CA VAL A 122 -5.75 1.38 4.81
C VAL A 122 -5.70 2.05 6.18
N PHE A 123 -4.76 1.59 7.00
CA PHE A 123 -4.50 2.14 8.32
C PHE A 123 -3.04 2.58 8.40
N VAL A 124 -2.83 3.76 8.91
CA VAL A 124 -1.52 4.34 9.18
C VAL A 124 -1.44 4.53 10.68
N ASP A 125 -0.73 3.61 11.34
CA ASP A 125 -0.63 3.59 12.79
C ASP A 125 0.71 4.19 13.26
N SER A 126 0.69 4.81 14.45
CA SER A 126 1.89 5.36 15.09
C SER A 126 2.64 6.37 14.21
N TYR A 127 1.90 7.19 13.47
CA TYR A 127 2.51 8.22 12.63
C TYR A 127 3.31 9.22 13.46
N LYS A 128 4.52 9.53 13.00
CA LYS A 128 5.40 10.55 13.58
C LYS A 128 6.16 11.26 12.47
N PHE A 129 6.23 12.58 12.57
CA PHE A 129 7.13 13.38 11.76
C PHE A 129 8.13 14.11 12.67
N ASP A 130 9.41 13.85 12.46
CA ASP A 130 10.51 14.53 13.13
C ASP A 130 11.05 15.64 12.23
N THR A 131 10.84 16.89 12.63
CA THR A 131 11.27 18.06 11.88
C THR A 131 12.79 18.22 11.85
N GLY A 132 13.51 17.78 12.89
CA GLY A 132 14.96 17.86 12.97
C GLY A 132 15.65 16.94 11.97
N SER A 133 15.24 15.69 11.92
CA SER A 133 15.72 14.70 10.94
C SER A 133 14.96 14.73 9.62
N ARG A 134 13.87 15.48 9.53
CA ARG A 134 12.93 15.53 8.38
C ARG A 134 12.39 14.17 7.99
N THR A 135 12.12 13.34 8.98
CA THR A 135 11.77 11.95 8.81
C THR A 135 10.31 11.70 9.18
N ALA A 136 9.53 11.13 8.26
CA ALA A 136 8.23 10.54 8.57
C ALA A 136 8.41 9.04 8.83
N SER A 137 7.78 8.53 9.88
CA SER A 137 7.76 7.10 10.21
C SER A 137 6.38 6.67 10.65
N PHE A 138 5.92 5.50 10.21
CA PHE A 138 4.62 4.93 10.54
C PHE A 138 4.55 3.43 10.24
N ASN A 139 3.54 2.77 10.79
CA ASN A 139 3.18 1.42 10.39
C ASN A 139 2.05 1.52 9.36
N LEU A 140 2.22 0.89 8.20
CA LEU A 140 1.23 0.82 7.13
C LEU A 140 0.57 -0.56 7.15
N ASN A 141 -0.73 -0.60 7.42
CA ASN A 141 -1.55 -1.80 7.37
C ASN A 141 -2.55 -1.68 6.23
N VAL A 142 -2.50 -2.58 5.26
CA VAL A 142 -3.37 -2.57 4.09
C VAL A 142 -4.13 -3.88 4.01
N ASN A 143 -5.45 -3.79 4.03
CA ASN A 143 -6.37 -4.91 4.02
C ASN A 143 -7.17 -4.93 2.72
N ARG A 144 -7.20 -6.06 2.04
CA ARG A 144 -7.97 -6.32 0.81
C ARG A 144 -9.13 -7.25 1.09
N TYR A 145 -10.32 -6.89 0.60
CA TYR A 145 -11.56 -7.64 0.81
C TYR A 145 -12.34 -7.81 -0.49
N LEU A 146 -13.17 -8.86 -0.55
CA LEU A 146 -14.19 -9.01 -1.60
C LEU A 146 -15.41 -8.13 -1.27
N SER A 147 -15.89 -7.33 -2.22
CA SER A 147 -17.06 -6.45 -2.00
C SER A 147 -18.34 -7.24 -1.75
N ALA A 148 -18.55 -8.34 -2.47
CA ALA A 148 -19.79 -9.12 -2.36
C ALA A 148 -19.98 -9.74 -0.95
N THR A 149 -18.93 -10.26 -0.35
CA THR A 149 -19.01 -11.01 0.92
C THR A 149 -18.41 -10.26 2.11
N GLY A 150 -17.51 -9.31 1.88
CA GLY A 150 -16.66 -8.72 2.92
C GLY A 150 -15.56 -9.68 3.40
N ALA A 151 -15.35 -10.81 2.71
CA ALA A 151 -14.32 -11.76 3.09
C ALA A 151 -12.91 -11.17 2.87
N PRO A 152 -11.98 -11.35 3.82
CA PRO A 152 -10.62 -10.91 3.66
C PRO A 152 -9.91 -11.74 2.57
N VAL A 153 -9.24 -11.06 1.65
CA VAL A 153 -8.41 -11.70 0.61
C VAL A 153 -6.94 -11.68 1.00
N GLY A 154 -6.52 -10.62 1.66
CA GLY A 154 -5.15 -10.48 2.15
C GLY A 154 -4.97 -9.27 3.04
N THR A 155 -3.96 -9.37 3.90
CA THR A 155 -3.52 -8.28 4.79
C THR A 155 -2.01 -8.20 4.71
N VAL A 156 -1.49 -6.98 4.68
CA VAL A 156 -0.05 -6.72 4.77
C VAL A 156 0.19 -5.61 5.79
N ASN A 157 1.31 -5.73 6.50
CA ASN A 157 1.72 -4.75 7.49
C ASN A 157 3.22 -4.50 7.35
N PHE A 158 3.60 -3.24 7.17
CA PHE A 158 5.00 -2.83 7.01
C PHE A 158 5.30 -1.56 7.80
N LYS A 159 6.48 -1.51 8.40
CA LYS A 159 7.04 -0.26 8.91
C LYS A 159 7.58 0.54 7.73
N GLN A 160 7.20 1.81 7.66
CA GLN A 160 7.61 2.72 6.61
C GLN A 160 8.38 3.89 7.20
N GLN A 161 9.40 4.33 6.46
CA GLN A 161 10.17 5.51 6.80
C GLN A 161 10.58 6.23 5.53
N GLY A 162 10.46 7.54 5.55
CA GLY A 162 10.90 8.40 4.45
C GLY A 162 11.54 9.67 4.98
N ILE A 163 12.55 10.16 4.28
CA ILE A 163 13.32 11.34 4.67
C ILE A 163 13.21 12.36 3.55
N ALA A 164 12.77 13.59 3.87
CA ALA A 164 12.73 14.69 2.91
C ALA A 164 14.16 15.14 2.51
N ALA A 165 14.31 15.59 1.27
CA ALA A 165 15.61 16.09 0.77
C ALA A 165 16.10 17.31 1.56
N THR A 166 17.41 17.51 1.56
CA THR A 166 18.05 18.59 2.32
C THR A 166 17.64 20.00 1.86
N GLY A 167 17.26 20.17 0.62
CA GLY A 167 16.83 21.47 0.07
C GLY A 167 15.32 21.71 0.10
N THR A 168 14.53 20.78 0.67
CA THR A 168 13.07 20.87 0.68
C THR A 168 12.62 22.01 1.61
N ALA A 169 11.74 22.88 1.11
CA ALA A 169 11.12 23.93 1.92
C ALA A 169 10.39 23.33 3.13
N THR A 170 10.51 23.96 4.31
CA THR A 170 9.99 23.43 5.58
C THR A 170 8.52 22.99 5.49
N LYS A 171 7.67 23.77 4.81
CA LYS A 171 6.25 23.45 4.62
C LYS A 171 5.99 22.17 3.80
N LEU A 172 6.97 21.70 3.03
CA LEU A 172 6.83 20.53 2.14
C LEU A 172 7.59 19.30 2.65
N GLN A 173 8.39 19.44 3.70
CA GLN A 173 9.24 18.35 4.21
C GLN A 173 8.42 17.15 4.65
N GLU A 174 7.34 17.36 5.38
CA GLU A 174 6.47 16.29 5.86
C GLU A 174 5.83 15.55 4.67
N ALA A 175 5.24 16.27 3.72
CA ALA A 175 4.61 15.68 2.54
C ALA A 175 5.62 14.91 1.68
N GLU A 176 6.83 15.43 1.50
CA GLU A 176 7.88 14.73 0.75
C GLU A 176 8.36 13.48 1.49
N ALA A 177 8.55 13.54 2.80
CA ALA A 177 8.96 12.40 3.62
C ALA A 177 7.91 11.28 3.53
N VAL A 178 6.62 11.59 3.67
CA VAL A 178 5.52 10.63 3.49
C VAL A 178 5.51 10.05 2.08
N SER A 179 5.63 10.88 1.04
CA SER A 179 5.67 10.43 -0.34
C SER A 179 6.82 9.44 -0.61
N ARG A 180 8.00 9.71 -0.06
CA ARG A 180 9.16 8.81 -0.16
C ARG A 180 8.96 7.50 0.58
N ALA A 181 8.40 7.55 1.81
CA ALA A 181 8.01 6.35 2.54
C ALA A 181 7.04 5.50 1.73
N MET A 182 6.05 6.13 1.10
CA MET A 182 5.02 5.45 0.32
C MET A 182 5.49 4.93 -1.03
N THR A 183 6.59 5.43 -1.59
CA THR A 183 7.17 4.84 -2.81
C THR A 183 7.50 3.36 -2.61
N VAL A 184 8.11 3.02 -1.47
CA VAL A 184 8.43 1.63 -1.11
C VAL A 184 7.21 0.94 -0.50
N GLY A 185 6.48 1.62 0.39
CA GLY A 185 5.33 1.06 1.10
C GLY A 185 4.21 0.59 0.17
N ALA A 186 3.88 1.36 -0.86
CA ALA A 186 2.88 0.97 -1.84
C ALA A 186 3.33 -0.24 -2.67
N GLU A 187 4.60 -0.29 -3.05
CA GLU A 187 5.15 -1.43 -3.80
C GLU A 187 5.08 -2.72 -2.97
N GLN A 188 5.58 -2.68 -1.74
CA GLN A 188 5.53 -3.81 -0.82
C GLN A 188 4.10 -4.26 -0.55
N SER A 189 3.18 -3.30 -0.32
CA SER A 189 1.77 -3.59 -0.05
C SER A 189 1.10 -4.28 -1.24
N ILE A 190 1.26 -3.75 -2.45
CA ILE A 190 0.62 -4.32 -3.62
C ILE A 190 1.24 -5.67 -4.01
N SER A 191 2.56 -5.81 -3.92
CA SER A 191 3.22 -7.09 -4.16
C SER A 191 2.79 -8.17 -3.16
N GLY A 192 2.56 -7.82 -1.89
CA GLY A 192 2.05 -8.73 -0.87
C GLY A 192 0.58 -9.09 -1.06
N LEU A 193 -0.26 -8.16 -1.51
CA LEU A 193 -1.69 -8.39 -1.73
C LEU A 193 -2.00 -9.08 -3.07
N TYR A 194 -1.14 -8.90 -4.08
CA TYR A 194 -1.29 -9.43 -5.44
C TYR A 194 -0.01 -10.14 -5.91
N PRO A 195 0.41 -11.22 -5.25
CA PRO A 195 1.72 -11.86 -5.48
C PRO A 195 1.90 -12.45 -6.88
N ALA A 196 0.82 -12.67 -7.64
CA ALA A 196 0.88 -13.19 -9.01
C ALA A 196 0.93 -12.10 -10.09
N SER A 197 0.92 -10.83 -9.70
CA SER A 197 1.12 -9.71 -10.63
C SER A 197 2.59 -9.50 -10.95
N THR A 198 3.35 -10.57 -11.14
CA THR A 198 4.61 -10.48 -11.87
C THR A 198 4.23 -9.90 -13.23
N ILE A 199 4.65 -8.69 -13.46
CA ILE A 199 4.62 -8.04 -14.76
C ILE A 199 5.12 -9.08 -15.74
N VAL A 200 4.22 -9.63 -16.56
CA VAL A 200 4.64 -10.28 -17.80
C VAL A 200 5.20 -9.13 -18.59
N GLU A 201 6.49 -8.93 -18.45
CA GLU A 201 7.29 -8.03 -19.27
C GLU A 201 7.30 -8.62 -20.69
N ASN A 202 6.16 -8.52 -21.37
CA ASN A 202 6.05 -8.64 -22.80
C ASN A 202 6.63 -7.34 -23.44
N ALA A 203 7.78 -6.92 -22.93
CA ALA A 203 8.68 -6.08 -23.68
C ALA A 203 9.29 -6.96 -24.76
N LYS A 204 8.61 -7.10 -25.88
CA LYS A 204 9.26 -7.42 -27.14
C LYS A 204 10.54 -6.59 -27.20
N PRO A 205 11.74 -7.19 -27.30
CA PRO A 205 12.96 -6.43 -27.39
C PRO A 205 12.82 -5.51 -28.62
N ALA A 206 12.70 -4.24 -28.35
CA ALA A 206 12.78 -3.23 -29.39
C ALA A 206 14.14 -3.43 -30.06
N LYS A 207 14.13 -3.82 -31.34
CA LYS A 207 15.32 -3.92 -32.17
C LYS A 207 16.09 -2.61 -32.00
N SER A 208 17.25 -2.69 -31.39
CA SER A 208 18.13 -1.55 -31.19
C SER A 208 18.56 -1.02 -32.56
N SER A 209 17.88 0.03 -33.00
CA SER A 209 18.45 0.87 -34.07
C SER A 209 19.53 1.71 -33.42
N LYS A 210 20.78 1.34 -33.68
CA LYS A 210 21.95 2.18 -33.42
C LYS A 210 21.74 3.52 -34.13
N LYS A 211 21.34 4.57 -33.40
CA LYS A 211 21.54 5.96 -33.78
C LYS A 211 22.37 6.63 -32.69
N LYS A 212 23.62 6.92 -33.08
CA LYS A 212 24.54 7.82 -32.39
C LYS A 212 23.88 9.19 -32.27
N GLY A 213 23.88 9.80 -31.09
CA GLY A 213 23.53 11.21 -30.97
C GLY A 213 23.16 11.63 -29.57
N ASN A 214 24.12 12.17 -28.86
CA ASN A 214 24.11 13.23 -27.83
C ASN A 214 23.06 13.22 -26.68
N ASN A 215 23.63 13.04 -25.52
CA ASN A 215 23.19 13.44 -24.20
C ASN A 215 22.41 14.77 -24.15
N TRP A 216 21.23 14.72 -23.54
CA TRP A 216 20.75 15.69 -22.54
C TRP A 216 19.44 15.18 -21.94
N ILE A 217 19.54 14.44 -20.84
CA ILE A 217 18.37 14.08 -20.03
C ILE A 217 18.12 15.27 -19.10
N LYS A 218 17.11 16.09 -19.42
CA LYS A 218 16.55 17.07 -18.49
C LYS A 218 15.57 16.35 -17.56
N PRO A 219 15.62 16.51 -16.24
CA PRO A 219 14.62 15.99 -15.33
C PRO A 219 13.39 16.89 -15.36
N ALA A 220 12.36 16.50 -16.10
CA ALA A 220 11.12 17.25 -16.26
C ALA A 220 9.90 16.52 -15.68
N PHE A 221 10.01 15.94 -14.47
CA PHE A 221 8.88 15.17 -13.91
C PHE A 221 8.44 15.57 -12.50
N ILE A 222 8.87 16.71 -11.95
CA ILE A 222 8.47 17.11 -10.58
C ILE A 222 7.47 18.28 -10.54
N LEU A 223 7.14 18.90 -11.65
CA LEU A 223 6.31 20.12 -11.66
C LEU A 223 4.79 19.89 -11.80
N GLY A 224 4.30 18.68 -11.94
CA GLY A 224 2.87 18.39 -12.12
C GLY A 224 2.02 18.43 -10.85
N LEU A 225 2.60 18.40 -9.66
CA LEU A 225 1.86 18.29 -8.38
C LEU A 225 1.65 19.62 -7.64
N LEU A 226 2.24 20.71 -8.11
CA LEU A 226 2.15 22.02 -7.44
C LEU A 226 1.01 22.92 -7.95
N GLY A 227 0.26 22.51 -8.97
CA GLY A 227 -0.75 23.33 -9.64
C GLY A 227 -2.16 23.34 -9.02
N LEU A 228 -2.46 22.51 -8.03
CA LEU A 228 -3.84 22.35 -7.53
C LEU A 228 -4.14 23.04 -6.19
N TYR A 229 -3.24 23.83 -5.64
CA TYR A 229 -3.44 24.47 -4.32
C TYR A 229 -3.51 26.01 -4.35
N SER A 230 -3.85 26.61 -5.48
CA SER A 230 -4.06 28.06 -5.59
C SER A 230 -5.45 28.37 -6.10
N GLY A 231 -6.43 28.43 -5.22
CA GLY A 231 -7.77 28.90 -5.59
C GLY A 231 -8.86 28.61 -4.58
N SER A 232 -8.90 29.30 -3.46
CA SER A 232 -10.14 29.79 -2.87
C SER A 232 -9.83 30.80 -1.75
N ARG A 233 -10.00 32.02 -2.05
CA ARG A 233 -10.44 33.02 -1.07
C ARG A 233 -11.95 33.04 -1.07
#